data_41a03e81b16fac448383102808bef2ab
#
_entry.id   41a03e81b16fac448383102808bef2ab
#
_cell.length_a   1.000
_cell.length_b   1.000
_cell.length_c   1.000
_cell.angle_alpha   90.00
_cell.angle_beta   90.00
_cell.angle_gamma   90.00
#
_symmetry.space_group_name_H-M   'P 1'
#
loop_
_entity.id
_entity.type
_entity.pdbx_description
1 polymer ?
#
loop_
_entity_poly.entity_id
_entity_poly.type
_entity_poly.pdbx_seq_one_letter_code
_entity_poly.pdbx_strand_id
1 'polypeptide(L)'
;MKFSYFRDLSDRLSVIVGLSSRQVAGLAVFAAVLFVGGMAGYRLASPSNAELVSQSSQAVTSKPSWRLGFEATSGKSAAAFEVNSHTAEEQLRQVYALLNQGDRQSAMAQALRLTREYPNFQLGHLLYADLLSVGLPEPLYPTDVVGGNKDETSARLEELLLESKLRLPDATAQSRKGLVPLNLMALSNAQPYAIAVDTSRSRLYWFVNRSTSKDSSRVPQLELMFDTYVSVGNQGVGKKNAGDKRTPLGIYFIGQTLPGKNMPDLYGSGALTLNYPNALDALRGKTGSGIWLHGTPQAQFSRAPLATDGCVVLANPEIERMMRLPGIKGTPVVITDRLEWVPSGQLVQAREGFLKTFDAWAKVKQSQDSSALRSFYSPRFQRDGKSLEQWWPQLTERPRKSRAMGIPVIQSLLSWRDDDETMVVTLADPGKSHLKEVPRLRQYWLKEQDAWKIIFEGPL
;
A
#
# COMPACT_ATOMS: atom_id res chain seq x y z
N MET A 1 -26.97 17.77 12.96
CA MET A 1 -25.60 17.70 12.46
C MET A 1 -25.47 17.12 11.03
N LYS A 2 -26.43 16.33 10.53
CA LYS A 2 -26.37 15.73 9.17
C LYS A 2 -26.52 16.74 8.02
N PHE A 3 -27.26 17.83 8.20
CA PHE A 3 -27.49 18.82 7.14
C PHE A 3 -26.32 19.79 6.88
N SER A 4 -25.43 20.02 7.84
CA SER A 4 -24.29 20.94 7.64
C SER A 4 -23.18 20.33 6.78
N TYR A 5 -23.04 19.01 6.81
CA TYR A 5 -22.01 18.30 6.06
C TYR A 5 -22.32 18.25 4.54
N PHE A 6 -23.59 18.06 4.19
CA PHE A 6 -24.04 18.11 2.80
C PHE A 6 -23.88 19.52 2.19
N ARG A 7 -24.09 20.55 2.97
CA ARG A 7 -23.92 21.93 2.52
C ARG A 7 -22.46 22.26 2.24
N ASP A 8 -21.53 21.84 3.09
CA ASP A 8 -20.09 22.05 2.91
C ASP A 8 -19.53 21.27 1.70
N LEU A 9 -20.03 20.03 1.46
CA LEU A 9 -19.63 19.23 0.30
C LEU A 9 -20.20 19.78 -1.01
N SER A 10 -21.45 20.21 -1.00
CA SER A 10 -22.13 20.89 -2.11
C SER A 10 -21.45 22.20 -2.49
N ASP A 11 -21.06 22.99 -1.51
CA ASP A 11 -20.39 24.26 -1.71
C ASP A 11 -18.95 24.07 -2.27
N ARG A 12 -18.27 23.00 -1.85
CA ARG A 12 -16.93 22.65 -2.36
C ARG A 12 -16.96 22.05 -3.78
N LEU A 13 -17.96 21.24 -4.10
CA LEU A 13 -18.17 20.73 -5.46
C LEU A 13 -18.64 21.84 -6.41
N SER A 14 -19.45 22.78 -5.93
CA SER A 14 -19.87 23.94 -6.72
C SER A 14 -18.71 24.88 -7.06
N VAL A 15 -17.71 25.00 -6.18
CA VAL A 15 -16.49 25.80 -6.44
C VAL A 15 -15.56 25.08 -7.43
N ILE A 16 -15.51 23.74 -7.41
CA ILE A 16 -14.62 22.95 -8.29
C ILE A 16 -15.25 22.75 -9.69
N VAL A 17 -16.58 22.67 -9.79
CA VAL A 17 -17.28 22.28 -11.04
C VAL A 17 -18.29 23.36 -11.50
N GLY A 18 -18.47 24.45 -10.78
CA GLY A 18 -19.41 25.51 -11.12
C GLY A 18 -20.89 25.11 -11.00
N LEU A 19 -21.20 24.09 -10.18
CA LEU A 19 -22.56 23.56 -10.02
C LEU A 19 -23.25 24.11 -8.77
N SER A 20 -24.57 24.35 -8.87
CA SER A 20 -25.37 24.75 -7.72
C SER A 20 -25.71 23.56 -6.79
N SER A 21 -25.92 23.84 -5.50
CA SER A 21 -26.26 22.83 -4.48
C SER A 21 -27.48 21.96 -4.80
N ARG A 22 -28.41 22.43 -5.63
CA ARG A 22 -29.58 21.67 -6.11
C ARG A 22 -29.20 20.64 -7.19
N GLN A 23 -28.20 20.90 -7.99
CA GLN A 23 -27.75 19.99 -9.05
C GLN A 23 -26.99 18.80 -8.49
N VAL A 24 -26.25 18.97 -7.40
CA VAL A 24 -25.54 17.87 -6.70
C VAL A 24 -26.51 16.87 -6.05
N ALA A 25 -27.63 17.32 -5.51
CA ALA A 25 -28.62 16.43 -4.90
C ALA A 25 -29.38 15.55 -5.93
N GLY A 26 -29.62 16.08 -7.14
CA GLY A 26 -30.27 15.30 -8.22
C GLY A 26 -29.39 14.18 -8.79
N LEU A 27 -28.07 14.38 -8.80
CA LEU A 27 -27.07 13.45 -9.33
C LEU A 27 -26.88 12.20 -8.46
N ALA A 28 -27.07 12.36 -7.17
CA ALA A 28 -26.98 11.29 -6.18
C ALA A 28 -28.00 10.16 -6.45
N VAL A 29 -29.19 10.50 -6.92
CA VAL A 29 -30.28 9.56 -7.20
C VAL A 29 -30.01 8.75 -8.48
N PHE A 30 -29.34 9.32 -9.47
CA PHE A 30 -29.09 8.69 -10.76
C PHE A 30 -28.07 7.53 -10.69
N ALA A 31 -26.99 7.71 -9.94
CA ALA A 31 -25.99 6.65 -9.74
C ALA A 31 -26.58 5.40 -9.05
N ALA A 32 -27.54 5.60 -8.15
CA ALA A 32 -28.24 4.53 -7.47
C ALA A 32 -29.13 3.68 -8.39
N VAL A 33 -29.77 4.28 -9.38
CA VAL A 33 -30.65 3.57 -10.33
C VAL A 33 -29.88 2.66 -11.28
N LEU A 34 -28.72 3.09 -11.77
CA LEU A 34 -27.90 2.26 -12.65
C LEU A 34 -27.31 1.02 -11.93
N PHE A 35 -27.08 1.14 -10.62
CA PHE A 35 -26.55 0.02 -9.83
C PHE A 35 -27.58 -1.08 -9.56
N VAL A 36 -28.84 -0.73 -9.33
CA VAL A 36 -29.94 -1.69 -9.09
C VAL A 36 -30.37 -2.35 -10.40
N GLY A 37 -30.42 -1.63 -11.52
CA GLY A 37 -30.77 -2.16 -12.83
C GLY A 37 -29.78 -3.19 -13.39
N GLY A 38 -28.47 -3.02 -13.12
CA GLY A 38 -27.42 -3.93 -13.55
C GLY A 38 -27.44 -5.30 -12.85
N MET A 39 -27.89 -5.36 -11.61
CA MET A 39 -27.97 -6.63 -10.86
C MET A 39 -29.24 -7.45 -11.15
N ALA A 40 -30.35 -6.83 -11.52
CA ALA A 40 -31.60 -7.53 -11.83
C ALA A 40 -31.57 -8.24 -13.19
N GLY A 41 -30.75 -7.78 -14.15
CA GLY A 41 -30.64 -8.36 -15.48
C GLY A 41 -29.82 -9.68 -15.55
N TYR A 42 -29.06 -10.02 -14.53
CA TYR A 42 -28.17 -11.20 -14.58
C TYR A 42 -28.78 -12.51 -14.06
N ARG A 43 -30.02 -12.52 -13.60
CA ARG A 43 -30.66 -13.72 -13.02
C ARG A 43 -31.64 -14.51 -13.92
N LEU A 44 -31.85 -14.12 -15.18
CA LEU A 44 -32.78 -14.81 -16.06
C LEU A 44 -32.18 -15.01 -17.46
N ALA A 45 -31.28 -15.98 -17.65
CA ALA A 45 -31.12 -16.71 -18.92
C ALA A 45 -30.18 -17.90 -18.72
N SER A 46 -30.76 -19.07 -18.46
CA SER A 46 -30.14 -20.35 -18.81
C SER A 46 -30.76 -20.78 -20.13
N PRO A 47 -30.00 -21.10 -21.17
CA PRO A 47 -30.55 -21.74 -22.36
C PRO A 47 -30.30 -23.24 -22.34
N SER A 48 -31.36 -23.96 -22.59
CA SER A 48 -31.33 -25.35 -23.07
C SER A 48 -31.05 -25.40 -24.58
N ASN A 49 -30.22 -26.37 -24.93
CA ASN A 49 -29.94 -27.01 -26.22
C ASN A 49 -30.77 -26.65 -27.48
N ALA A 50 -30.09 -26.39 -28.60
CA ALA A 50 -30.05 -27.28 -29.77
C ALA A 50 -29.41 -26.65 -31.02
N GLU A 51 -28.49 -27.42 -31.61
CA GLU A 51 -28.20 -27.67 -33.04
C GLU A 51 -27.77 -26.56 -34.03
N LEU A 52 -26.54 -26.76 -34.49
CA LEU A 52 -26.03 -26.80 -35.88
C LEU A 52 -26.56 -25.81 -36.93
N VAL A 53 -25.69 -24.98 -37.48
CA VAL A 53 -25.35 -24.95 -38.91
C VAL A 53 -24.02 -24.22 -39.14
N SER A 54 -23.15 -24.86 -39.90
CA SER A 54 -21.85 -24.38 -40.42
C SER A 54 -22.04 -23.26 -41.45
N GLN A 55 -21.28 -22.17 -41.33
CA GLN A 55 -20.73 -21.49 -42.52
C GLN A 55 -19.49 -20.68 -42.17
N SER A 56 -18.48 -20.89 -42.98
CA SER A 56 -17.16 -20.27 -43.03
C SER A 56 -17.21 -18.76 -43.24
N SER A 57 -16.49 -18.00 -42.44
CA SER A 57 -15.89 -16.73 -42.88
C SER A 57 -14.69 -16.37 -42.03
N GLN A 58 -13.64 -16.04 -42.72
CA GLN A 58 -12.29 -15.76 -42.28
C GLN A 58 -12.26 -14.72 -41.16
N ALA A 59 -11.82 -15.11 -39.98
CA ALA A 59 -11.48 -14.21 -38.92
C ALA A 59 -10.02 -13.77 -39.06
N VAL A 60 -9.81 -12.51 -39.37
CA VAL A 60 -8.52 -11.85 -39.26
C VAL A 60 -8.16 -11.78 -37.77
N THR A 61 -7.31 -12.69 -37.34
CA THR A 61 -6.72 -12.70 -36.00
C THR A 61 -5.54 -11.74 -35.96
N SER A 62 -5.76 -10.50 -35.59
CA SER A 62 -4.69 -9.62 -35.12
C SER A 62 -4.42 -9.93 -33.64
N LYS A 63 -3.43 -10.76 -33.37
CA LYS A 63 -2.87 -10.94 -32.02
C LYS A 63 -2.15 -9.65 -31.62
N PRO A 64 -2.40 -9.11 -30.41
CA PRO A 64 -1.57 -8.01 -29.92
C PRO A 64 -0.17 -8.55 -29.67
N SER A 65 0.82 -7.98 -30.38
CA SER A 65 2.21 -8.30 -30.27
C SER A 65 2.85 -7.62 -29.05
N TRP A 66 2.74 -8.26 -27.87
CA TRP A 66 3.66 -7.98 -26.78
C TRP A 66 4.52 -9.23 -26.55
N ARG A 67 5.61 -9.29 -27.26
CA ARG A 67 6.70 -10.23 -26.94
C ARG A 67 7.62 -9.57 -25.93
N LEU A 68 7.59 -10.05 -24.70
CA LEU A 68 8.67 -9.86 -23.73
C LEU A 68 9.83 -10.76 -24.16
N GLY A 69 10.85 -10.16 -24.79
CA GLY A 69 12.13 -10.80 -25.01
C GLY A 69 12.91 -10.80 -23.69
N PHE A 70 13.02 -11.95 -23.05
CA PHE A 70 14.00 -12.17 -21.99
C PHE A 70 15.28 -12.71 -22.63
N GLU A 71 16.27 -11.85 -22.85
CA GLU A 71 17.65 -12.28 -22.96
C GLU A 71 18.28 -12.16 -21.56
N ALA A 72 18.68 -13.31 -21.02
CA ALA A 72 19.45 -13.39 -19.80
C ALA A 72 20.89 -12.95 -20.09
N THR A 73 21.22 -11.69 -19.84
CA THR A 73 22.59 -11.22 -19.73
C THR A 73 22.88 -10.77 -18.31
N SER A 74 23.89 -11.41 -17.74
CA SER A 74 24.47 -11.11 -16.45
C SER A 74 24.86 -9.64 -16.32
N GLY A 75 24.37 -8.99 -15.24
CA GLY A 75 24.97 -7.77 -14.72
C GLY A 75 24.65 -6.48 -15.45
N LYS A 76 23.41 -6.01 -15.38
CA LYS A 76 23.11 -4.58 -15.53
C LYS A 76 21.73 -4.27 -14.89
N SER A 77 21.76 -3.30 -13.98
CA SER A 77 20.74 -2.30 -13.69
C SER A 77 19.28 -2.75 -13.82
N ALA A 78 18.50 -2.57 -12.74
CA ALA A 78 17.05 -2.60 -12.81
C ALA A 78 16.60 -1.82 -14.06
N ALA A 79 16.28 -2.58 -15.11
CA ALA A 79 15.84 -2.04 -16.39
C ALA A 79 14.64 -1.13 -16.14
N ALA A 80 14.66 0.01 -16.80
CA ALA A 80 13.57 0.95 -16.86
C ALA A 80 12.26 0.20 -17.15
N PHE A 81 11.43 0.04 -16.13
CA PHE A 81 10.07 -0.42 -16.31
C PHE A 81 9.33 0.77 -16.90
N GLU A 82 9.20 0.83 -18.21
CA GLU A 82 8.35 1.81 -18.87
C GLU A 82 6.93 1.62 -18.34
N VAL A 83 6.49 2.59 -17.55
CA VAL A 83 5.13 2.71 -17.08
C VAL A 83 4.26 3.20 -18.26
N ASN A 84 4.07 2.35 -19.25
CA ASN A 84 3.14 2.57 -20.34
C ASN A 84 1.81 1.87 -20.02
N SER A 85 1.14 2.33 -18.99
CA SER A 85 -0.29 2.07 -18.84
C SER A 85 -0.89 3.17 -18.00
N HIS A 86 -1.77 3.94 -18.58
CA HIS A 86 -2.62 4.86 -17.83
C HIS A 86 -3.47 4.04 -16.87
N THR A 87 -3.07 4.00 -15.60
CA THR A 87 -3.86 3.31 -14.56
C THR A 87 -5.23 3.98 -14.43
N ALA A 88 -6.22 3.28 -13.89
CA ALA A 88 -7.52 3.88 -13.61
C ALA A 88 -7.40 5.15 -12.73
N GLU A 89 -6.46 5.13 -11.78
CA GLU A 89 -6.16 6.27 -10.93
C GLU A 89 -5.62 7.46 -11.72
N GLU A 90 -4.75 7.22 -12.67
CA GLU A 90 -4.19 8.28 -13.51
C GLU A 90 -5.22 8.84 -14.49
N GLN A 91 -6.05 7.98 -15.08
CA GLN A 91 -7.18 8.42 -15.92
C GLN A 91 -8.18 9.24 -15.12
N LEU A 92 -8.48 8.85 -13.89
CA LEU A 92 -9.34 9.63 -13.01
C LEU A 92 -8.73 11.00 -12.71
N ARG A 93 -7.43 11.08 -12.42
CA ARG A 93 -6.72 12.36 -12.22
C ARG A 93 -6.76 13.25 -13.46
N GLN A 94 -6.65 12.66 -14.66
CA GLN A 94 -6.79 13.41 -15.92
C GLN A 94 -8.18 14.02 -16.07
N VAL A 95 -9.25 13.27 -15.73
CA VAL A 95 -10.61 13.82 -15.74
C VAL A 95 -10.71 15.03 -14.83
N TYR A 96 -10.22 14.94 -13.59
CA TYR A 96 -10.23 16.07 -12.67
C TYR A 96 -9.36 17.24 -13.14
N ALA A 97 -8.21 16.98 -13.74
CA ALA A 97 -7.35 18.03 -14.29
C ALA A 97 -8.03 18.80 -15.44
N LEU A 98 -8.71 18.10 -16.34
CA LEU A 98 -9.48 18.71 -17.44
C LEU A 98 -10.67 19.53 -16.92
N LEU A 99 -11.36 19.05 -15.89
CA LEU A 99 -12.43 19.80 -15.23
C LEU A 99 -11.93 21.08 -14.59
N ASN A 100 -10.77 21.04 -13.93
CA ASN A 100 -10.15 22.22 -13.34
C ASN A 100 -9.70 23.25 -14.39
N GLN A 101 -9.43 22.80 -15.63
CA GLN A 101 -9.12 23.67 -16.76
C GLN A 101 -10.38 24.21 -17.47
N GLY A 102 -11.56 23.75 -17.07
CA GLY A 102 -12.83 24.09 -17.71
C GLY A 102 -13.12 23.31 -19.01
N ASP A 103 -12.24 22.36 -19.38
CA ASP A 103 -12.43 21.53 -20.59
C ASP A 103 -13.34 20.33 -20.29
N ARG A 104 -14.63 20.61 -20.24
CA ARG A 104 -15.64 19.61 -19.93
C ARG A 104 -15.78 18.56 -21.04
N GLN A 105 -15.61 18.91 -22.30
CA GLN A 105 -15.78 17.99 -23.40
C GLN A 105 -14.69 16.90 -23.37
N SER A 106 -13.44 17.30 -23.19
CA SER A 106 -12.33 16.36 -23.02
C SER A 106 -12.45 15.55 -21.73
N ALA A 107 -12.90 16.16 -20.63
CA ALA A 107 -13.15 15.45 -19.36
C ALA A 107 -14.19 14.34 -19.53
N MET A 108 -15.29 14.61 -20.25
CA MET A 108 -16.34 13.63 -20.53
C MET A 108 -15.82 12.49 -21.41
N ALA A 109 -15.05 12.79 -22.45
CA ALA A 109 -14.44 11.77 -23.32
C ALA A 109 -13.48 10.87 -22.54
N GLN A 110 -12.68 11.45 -21.63
CA GLN A 110 -11.76 10.70 -20.78
C GLN A 110 -12.50 9.87 -19.72
N ALA A 111 -13.58 10.39 -19.12
CA ALA A 111 -14.44 9.63 -18.21
C ALA A 111 -15.12 8.44 -18.90
N LEU A 112 -15.60 8.61 -20.13
CA LEU A 112 -16.13 7.51 -20.95
C LEU A 112 -15.07 6.43 -21.23
N ARG A 113 -13.83 6.84 -21.53
CA ARG A 113 -12.72 5.91 -21.71
C ARG A 113 -12.49 5.11 -20.42
N LEU A 114 -12.43 5.78 -19.27
CA LEU A 114 -12.24 5.16 -17.95
C LEU A 114 -13.32 4.09 -17.69
N THR A 115 -14.59 4.37 -17.96
CA THR A 115 -15.68 3.39 -17.74
C THR A 115 -15.60 2.19 -18.68
N ARG A 116 -15.06 2.36 -19.90
CA ARG A 116 -14.87 1.26 -20.87
C ARG A 116 -13.69 0.36 -20.52
N GLU A 117 -12.59 0.96 -20.07
CA GLU A 117 -11.38 0.21 -19.70
C GLU A 117 -11.53 -0.46 -18.33
N TYR A 118 -12.29 0.15 -17.42
CA TYR A 118 -12.54 -0.35 -16.06
C TYR A 118 -14.04 -0.40 -15.75
N PRO A 119 -14.77 -1.35 -16.35
CA PRO A 119 -16.24 -1.42 -16.27
C PRO A 119 -16.78 -1.70 -14.87
N ASN A 120 -15.96 -2.23 -13.95
CA ASN A 120 -16.28 -2.44 -12.54
C ASN A 120 -15.90 -1.27 -11.63
N PHE A 121 -15.42 -0.14 -12.19
CA PHE A 121 -15.04 1.04 -11.41
C PHE A 121 -16.22 2.00 -11.22
N GLN A 122 -16.96 1.79 -10.15
CA GLN A 122 -18.21 2.53 -9.85
C GLN A 122 -18.03 4.04 -9.79
N LEU A 123 -16.92 4.53 -9.20
CA LEU A 123 -16.63 5.96 -9.16
C LEU A 123 -16.43 6.56 -10.55
N GLY A 124 -15.82 5.80 -11.48
CA GLY A 124 -15.70 6.23 -12.88
C GLY A 124 -17.05 6.42 -13.56
N HIS A 125 -17.99 5.48 -13.31
CA HIS A 125 -19.36 5.60 -13.82
C HIS A 125 -20.12 6.76 -13.20
N LEU A 126 -19.97 6.98 -11.89
CA LEU A 126 -20.57 8.14 -11.22
C LEU A 126 -20.11 9.44 -11.85
N LEU A 127 -18.80 9.60 -12.00
CA LEU A 127 -18.21 10.80 -12.59
C LEU A 127 -18.68 11.04 -14.04
N TYR A 128 -18.76 9.98 -14.85
CA TYR A 128 -19.25 10.08 -16.22
C TYR A 128 -20.74 10.47 -16.27
N ALA A 129 -21.58 9.89 -15.40
CA ALA A 129 -22.98 10.25 -15.28
C ALA A 129 -23.17 11.73 -14.84
N ASP A 130 -22.35 12.19 -13.89
CA ASP A 130 -22.34 13.58 -13.46
C ASP A 130 -22.05 14.54 -14.63
N LEU A 131 -21.06 14.21 -15.44
CA LEU A 131 -20.68 15.03 -16.61
C LEU A 131 -21.76 15.04 -17.70
N LEU A 132 -22.51 13.95 -17.87
CA LEU A 132 -23.62 13.89 -18.81
C LEU A 132 -24.81 14.77 -18.37
N SER A 133 -25.10 14.79 -17.06
CA SER A 133 -26.31 15.46 -16.54
C SER A 133 -26.15 16.97 -16.38
N VAL A 134 -24.93 17.50 -16.40
CA VAL A 134 -24.70 18.96 -16.38
C VAL A 134 -25.23 19.61 -17.66
N GLY A 135 -26.24 20.47 -17.54
CA GLY A 135 -26.90 21.18 -18.65
C GLY A 135 -28.26 20.60 -19.00
N LEU A 136 -28.76 19.58 -18.34
CA LEU A 136 -30.15 19.14 -18.44
C LEU A 136 -31.03 20.02 -17.53
N PRO A 137 -32.19 20.48 -18.03
CA PRO A 137 -33.06 21.41 -17.30
C PRO A 137 -33.75 20.78 -16.08
N GLU A 138 -33.91 19.47 -16.05
CA GLU A 138 -34.46 18.71 -14.93
C GLU A 138 -33.76 17.32 -14.81
N PRO A 139 -33.70 16.73 -13.59
CA PRO A 139 -33.25 15.36 -13.47
C PRO A 139 -34.18 14.44 -14.27
N LEU A 140 -33.60 13.62 -15.15
CA LEU A 140 -34.33 12.75 -16.10
C LEU A 140 -35.15 11.65 -15.41
N TYR A 141 -35.20 11.58 -14.09
CA TYR A 141 -35.82 10.46 -13.38
C TYR A 141 -36.75 10.94 -12.29
N PRO A 142 -37.98 10.37 -12.26
CA PRO A 142 -38.87 10.51 -11.12
C PRO A 142 -38.20 9.87 -9.89
N THR A 143 -38.24 10.55 -8.77
CA THR A 143 -37.73 10.09 -7.46
C THR A 143 -38.36 8.79 -6.96
N ASP A 144 -39.36 8.26 -7.67
CA ASP A 144 -40.21 7.16 -7.24
C ASP A 144 -39.85 5.79 -7.90
N VAL A 145 -38.87 5.76 -8.82
CA VAL A 145 -38.49 4.55 -9.56
C VAL A 145 -37.49 3.66 -8.83
N VAL A 146 -36.88 4.14 -7.72
CA VAL A 146 -35.91 3.37 -6.97
C VAL A 146 -36.60 2.43 -6.00
N GLY A 147 -36.93 1.22 -6.45
CA GLY A 147 -37.44 0.12 -5.62
C GLY A 147 -36.41 -0.51 -4.70
N GLY A 148 -35.32 0.17 -4.38
CA GLY A 148 -34.30 -0.26 -3.43
C GLY A 148 -34.51 0.35 -2.04
N ASN A 149 -33.88 -0.26 -1.04
CA ASN A 149 -33.84 0.30 0.30
C ASN A 149 -33.12 1.66 0.27
N LYS A 150 -33.85 2.76 0.47
CA LYS A 150 -33.33 4.15 0.39
C LYS A 150 -32.11 4.35 1.30
N ASP A 151 -32.05 3.66 2.43
CA ASP A 151 -30.96 3.76 3.39
C ASP A 151 -29.66 3.13 2.86
N GLU A 152 -29.73 1.96 2.22
CA GLU A 152 -28.56 1.29 1.62
C GLU A 152 -28.01 2.08 0.43
N THR A 153 -28.89 2.62 -0.40
CA THR A 153 -28.51 3.43 -1.56
C THR A 153 -27.80 4.72 -1.13
N SER A 154 -28.33 5.39 -0.11
CA SER A 154 -27.73 6.61 0.45
C SER A 154 -26.36 6.33 1.09
N ALA A 155 -26.24 5.24 1.84
CA ALA A 155 -25.00 4.84 2.45
C ALA A 155 -23.92 4.54 1.39
N ARG A 156 -24.28 3.82 0.32
CA ARG A 156 -23.34 3.53 -0.77
C ARG A 156 -22.87 4.76 -1.51
N LEU A 157 -23.75 5.73 -1.72
CA LEU A 157 -23.39 7.00 -2.32
C LEU A 157 -22.45 7.80 -1.41
N GLU A 158 -22.70 7.85 -0.10
CA GLU A 158 -21.79 8.50 0.86
C GLU A 158 -20.38 7.88 0.81
N GLU A 159 -20.29 6.56 0.70
CA GLU A 159 -19.01 5.86 0.52
C GLU A 159 -18.27 6.26 -0.76
N LEU A 160 -18.98 6.33 -1.90
CA LEU A 160 -18.39 6.74 -3.19
C LEU A 160 -17.94 8.21 -3.17
N LEU A 161 -18.70 9.09 -2.53
CA LEU A 161 -18.32 10.49 -2.36
C LEU A 161 -17.09 10.64 -1.48
N LEU A 162 -17.00 9.85 -0.41
CA LEU A 162 -15.81 9.82 0.45
C LEU A 162 -14.59 9.28 -0.33
N GLU A 163 -14.76 8.20 -1.08
CA GLU A 163 -13.72 7.65 -1.96
C GLU A 163 -13.26 8.70 -2.96
N SER A 164 -14.19 9.38 -3.65
CA SER A 164 -13.88 10.46 -4.60
C SER A 164 -13.00 11.54 -3.95
N LYS A 165 -13.39 12.02 -2.76
CA LYS A 165 -12.64 13.03 -2.01
C LYS A 165 -11.21 12.58 -1.68
N LEU A 166 -11.03 11.31 -1.30
CA LEU A 166 -9.72 10.75 -0.95
C LEU A 166 -8.84 10.47 -2.17
N ARG A 167 -9.45 10.30 -3.36
CA ARG A 167 -8.75 10.13 -4.62
C ARG A 167 -8.37 11.43 -5.30
N LEU A 168 -9.01 12.54 -4.94
CA LEU A 168 -8.65 13.85 -5.48
C LEU A 168 -7.17 14.16 -5.22
N PRO A 169 -6.46 14.73 -6.22
CA PRO A 169 -5.09 15.16 -6.02
C PRO A 169 -5.03 16.14 -4.86
N ASP A 170 -4.25 15.80 -3.86
CA ASP A 170 -3.93 16.71 -2.79
C ASP A 170 -3.15 17.90 -3.38
N ALA A 171 -3.55 19.13 -3.07
CA ALA A 171 -2.82 20.33 -3.45
C ALA A 171 -1.33 20.27 -3.05
N THR A 172 -1.00 19.46 -2.04
CA THR A 172 0.37 19.22 -1.58
C THR A 172 1.10 18.11 -2.37
N ALA A 173 0.43 17.39 -3.30
CA ALA A 173 1.08 16.28 -4.03
C ALA A 173 2.27 16.76 -4.87
N GLN A 174 2.16 17.93 -5.50
CA GLN A 174 3.29 18.56 -6.22
C GLN A 174 4.40 19.04 -5.28
N SER A 175 4.06 19.46 -4.07
CA SER A 175 5.05 19.91 -3.06
C SER A 175 5.86 18.75 -2.45
N ARG A 176 5.48 17.49 -2.70
CA ARG A 176 6.22 16.30 -2.23
C ARG A 176 7.37 15.88 -3.14
N LYS A 177 7.58 16.55 -4.27
CA LYS A 177 8.70 16.23 -5.17
C LYS A 177 10.03 16.40 -4.40
N GLY A 178 10.81 15.32 -4.34
CA GLY A 178 12.08 15.29 -3.57
C GLY A 178 11.93 15.08 -2.06
N LEU A 179 10.70 14.92 -1.55
CA LEU A 179 10.46 14.51 -0.17
C LEU A 179 10.33 12.99 -0.07
N VAL A 180 10.69 12.47 1.09
CA VAL A 180 10.61 11.04 1.43
C VAL A 180 9.95 10.86 2.80
N PRO A 181 9.29 9.71 3.06
CA PRO A 181 8.77 9.43 4.40
C PRO A 181 9.89 9.35 5.44
N LEU A 182 9.74 10.07 6.55
CA LEU A 182 10.70 10.09 7.66
C LEU A 182 11.02 8.69 8.19
N ASN A 183 10.08 7.78 8.11
CA ASN A 183 10.24 6.39 8.57
C ASN A 183 11.29 5.59 7.77
N LEU A 184 11.60 5.98 6.53
CA LEU A 184 12.52 5.28 5.63
C LEU A 184 13.94 5.87 5.77
N MET A 185 14.57 5.65 6.93
CA MET A 185 15.83 6.29 7.34
C MET A 185 17.02 5.94 6.46
N ALA A 186 17.16 4.65 6.07
CA ALA A 186 18.22 4.20 5.19
C ALA A 186 17.86 2.89 4.50
N LEU A 187 18.23 2.76 3.22
CA LEU A 187 18.06 1.54 2.43
C LEU A 187 19.29 1.35 1.54
N SER A 188 19.93 0.18 1.66
CA SER A 188 21.01 -0.21 0.74
C SER A 188 20.46 -0.66 -0.61
N ASN A 189 21.31 -0.84 -1.60
CA ASN A 189 20.91 -1.37 -2.93
C ASN A 189 20.34 -2.80 -2.88
N ALA A 190 20.55 -3.53 -1.78
CA ALA A 190 19.96 -4.86 -1.57
C ALA A 190 18.45 -4.79 -1.25
N GLN A 191 17.93 -3.60 -0.99
CA GLN A 191 16.50 -3.36 -0.73
C GLN A 191 15.92 -2.49 -1.85
N PRO A 192 15.41 -3.11 -2.94
CA PRO A 192 15.03 -2.38 -4.15
C PRO A 192 13.77 -1.54 -4.00
N TYR A 193 12.91 -1.86 -3.05
CA TYR A 193 11.61 -1.23 -2.88
C TYR A 193 11.34 -0.85 -1.44
N ALA A 194 10.45 0.13 -1.26
CA ALA A 194 9.81 0.46 0.02
C ALA A 194 8.35 0.87 -0.22
N ILE A 195 7.49 0.59 0.74
CA ILE A 195 6.07 0.94 0.71
C ILE A 195 5.75 1.75 1.95
N ALA A 196 4.95 2.80 1.78
CA ALA A 196 4.39 3.57 2.88
C ALA A 196 2.89 3.73 2.68
N VAL A 197 2.11 3.47 3.71
CA VAL A 197 0.64 3.60 3.73
C VAL A 197 0.27 4.72 4.69
N ASP A 198 -0.39 5.75 4.16
CA ASP A 198 -1.01 6.85 4.90
C ASP A 198 -2.51 6.55 5.01
N THR A 199 -2.93 6.07 6.17
CA THR A 199 -4.31 5.60 6.34
C THR A 199 -5.30 6.76 6.46
N SER A 200 -4.88 7.94 6.95
CA SER A 200 -5.72 9.13 6.99
C SER A 200 -6.09 9.65 5.60
N ARG A 201 -5.30 9.30 4.59
CA ARG A 201 -5.50 9.68 3.19
C ARG A 201 -5.98 8.52 2.31
N SER A 202 -6.11 7.31 2.88
CA SER A 202 -6.37 6.08 2.10
C SER A 202 -5.41 5.94 0.92
N ARG A 203 -4.11 6.17 1.15
CA ARG A 203 -3.08 6.15 0.09
C ARG A 203 -1.94 5.21 0.44
N LEU A 204 -1.53 4.44 -0.55
CA LEU A 204 -0.29 3.66 -0.55
C LEU A 204 0.69 4.31 -1.53
N TYR A 205 1.90 4.53 -1.08
CA TYR A 205 3.01 5.07 -1.85
C TYR A 205 4.05 3.98 -2.05
N TRP A 206 4.41 3.72 -3.29
CA TRP A 206 5.43 2.76 -3.66
C TRP A 206 6.69 3.46 -4.15
N PHE A 207 7.82 3.12 -3.54
CA PHE A 207 9.12 3.69 -3.87
C PHE A 207 10.04 2.64 -4.47
N VAL A 208 10.81 3.06 -5.48
CA VAL A 208 12.00 2.34 -5.97
C VAL A 208 13.23 2.98 -5.32
N ASN A 209 14.11 2.14 -4.83
CA ASN A 209 15.40 2.58 -4.33
C ASN A 209 16.43 2.56 -5.48
N ARG A 210 16.85 3.74 -5.90
CA ARG A 210 17.88 3.94 -6.95
C ARG A 210 19.30 3.95 -6.38
N SER A 211 19.48 3.64 -5.11
CA SER A 211 20.80 3.59 -4.48
C SER A 211 21.68 2.52 -5.15
N THR A 212 22.87 2.91 -5.56
CA THR A 212 23.90 2.00 -6.09
C THR A 212 24.83 1.49 -5.00
N SER A 213 24.80 2.10 -3.83
CA SER A 213 25.69 1.77 -2.72
C SER A 213 25.20 0.53 -1.96
N LYS A 214 26.15 -0.36 -1.64
CA LYS A 214 25.93 -1.46 -0.70
C LYS A 214 25.82 -0.94 0.74
N ASP A 215 26.36 0.23 1.01
CA ASP A 215 26.35 0.89 2.30
C ASP A 215 25.12 1.79 2.42
N SER A 216 24.29 1.53 3.43
CA SER A 216 23.12 2.33 3.77
C SER A 216 23.47 3.61 4.56
N SER A 217 24.76 3.88 4.82
CA SER A 217 25.18 5.15 5.48
C SER A 217 24.82 6.37 4.63
N ARG A 218 24.63 6.19 3.32
CA ARG A 218 24.17 7.24 2.41
C ARG A 218 22.66 7.41 2.49
N VAL A 219 22.20 8.61 2.14
CA VAL A 219 20.78 8.93 2.01
C VAL A 219 20.13 7.98 1.02
N PRO A 220 18.98 7.35 1.33
CA PRO A 220 18.29 6.52 0.39
C PRO A 220 17.84 7.35 -0.82
N GLN A 221 18.10 6.84 -2.03
CA GLN A 221 17.65 7.46 -3.27
C GLN A 221 16.29 6.89 -3.66
N LEU A 222 15.27 7.31 -2.95
CA LEU A 222 13.89 6.85 -3.16
C LEU A 222 13.22 7.69 -4.24
N GLU A 223 12.75 7.03 -5.26
CA GLU A 223 11.91 7.58 -6.31
C GLU A 223 10.49 7.03 -6.14
N LEU A 224 9.50 7.91 -6.07
CA LEU A 224 8.09 7.48 -6.04
C LEU A 224 7.72 6.93 -7.42
N MET A 225 7.43 5.62 -7.48
CA MET A 225 6.97 4.94 -8.70
C MET A 225 5.51 5.28 -9.00
N PHE A 226 4.67 5.08 -8.02
CA PHE A 226 3.25 5.42 -8.07
C PHE A 226 2.68 5.51 -6.66
N ASP A 227 1.54 6.17 -6.57
CA ASP A 227 0.68 6.11 -5.41
C ASP A 227 -0.72 5.67 -5.83
N THR A 228 -1.40 4.95 -4.96
CA THR A 228 -2.73 4.40 -5.24
C THR A 228 -3.64 4.46 -4.02
N TYR A 229 -4.93 4.48 -4.30
CA TYR A 229 -5.95 4.41 -3.27
C TYR A 229 -5.96 3.04 -2.59
N VAL A 230 -6.22 3.03 -1.28
CA VAL A 230 -6.38 1.82 -0.48
C VAL A 230 -7.58 1.91 0.46
N SER A 231 -8.20 0.76 0.72
CA SER A 231 -9.17 0.58 1.80
C SER A 231 -8.49 -0.11 2.98
N VAL A 232 -8.87 0.29 4.20
CA VAL A 232 -8.32 -0.23 5.46
C VAL A 232 -9.44 -0.76 6.37
N GLY A 233 -9.09 -1.16 7.58
CA GLY A 233 -10.01 -1.76 8.55
C GLY A 233 -11.28 -0.95 8.79
N ASN A 234 -12.45 -1.61 8.81
CA ASN A 234 -13.74 -0.94 8.97
C ASN A 234 -13.93 -0.29 10.36
N GLN A 235 -13.14 -0.72 11.35
CA GLN A 235 -13.03 -0.08 12.66
C GLN A 235 -11.82 0.87 12.73
N GLY A 236 -11.26 1.27 11.57
CA GLY A 236 -10.12 2.16 11.46
C GLY A 236 -8.78 1.46 11.68
N VAL A 237 -7.87 2.13 12.34
CA VAL A 237 -6.47 1.70 12.53
C VAL A 237 -6.15 1.42 14.00
N GLY A 238 -4.90 1.00 14.27
CA GLY A 238 -4.44 0.71 15.64
C GLY A 238 -4.90 -0.65 16.15
N LYS A 239 -4.76 -1.70 15.32
CA LYS A 239 -5.06 -3.10 15.68
C LYS A 239 -4.35 -3.52 16.94
N LYS A 240 -5.11 -4.11 17.89
CA LYS A 240 -4.62 -4.66 19.15
C LYS A 240 -4.98 -6.14 19.31
N ASN A 241 -6.22 -6.53 18.95
CA ASN A 241 -6.75 -7.86 19.22
C ASN A 241 -7.16 -8.57 17.93
N ALA A 242 -7.14 -9.91 17.96
CA ALA A 242 -7.76 -10.72 16.92
C ALA A 242 -9.23 -10.33 16.76
N GLY A 243 -9.71 -10.20 15.50
CA GLY A 243 -11.11 -9.88 15.20
C GLY A 243 -11.54 -8.43 15.42
N ASP A 244 -10.68 -7.51 15.84
CA ASP A 244 -11.01 -6.10 16.08
C ASP A 244 -11.28 -5.27 14.80
N LYS A 245 -11.10 -5.88 13.63
CA LYS A 245 -11.32 -5.28 12.29
C LYS A 245 -10.56 -3.98 12.06
N ARG A 246 -9.41 -3.82 12.71
CA ARG A 246 -8.53 -2.66 12.59
C ARG A 246 -7.28 -3.01 11.81
N THR A 247 -6.79 -2.06 11.01
CA THR A 247 -5.47 -2.16 10.37
C THR A 247 -4.38 -1.82 11.39
N PRO A 248 -3.32 -2.63 11.50
CA PRO A 248 -2.24 -2.31 12.43
C PRO A 248 -1.42 -1.10 11.94
N LEU A 249 -0.90 -0.34 12.88
CA LEU A 249 0.12 0.69 12.64
C LEU A 249 1.48 0.16 13.05
N GLY A 250 2.50 0.41 12.22
CA GLY A 250 3.86 -0.08 12.48
C GLY A 250 4.69 -0.29 11.22
N ILE A 251 5.84 -0.96 11.40
CA ILE A 251 6.74 -1.37 10.34
C ILE A 251 6.60 -2.86 10.12
N TYR A 252 6.21 -3.24 8.92
CA TYR A 252 6.03 -4.62 8.50
C TYR A 252 6.92 -4.93 7.30
N PHE A 253 6.93 -6.20 6.89
CA PHE A 253 7.71 -6.64 5.74
C PHE A 253 6.89 -7.65 4.95
N ILE A 254 7.01 -7.57 3.63
CA ILE A 254 6.35 -8.53 2.74
C ILE A 254 6.96 -9.91 2.93
N GLY A 255 6.12 -10.89 3.21
CA GLY A 255 6.47 -12.31 3.33
C GLY A 255 6.29 -13.05 2.02
N GLN A 256 5.14 -13.68 1.85
CA GLN A 256 4.81 -14.52 0.69
C GLN A 256 3.96 -13.75 -0.32
N THR A 257 4.10 -14.13 -1.58
CA THR A 257 3.18 -13.76 -2.66
C THR A 257 2.21 -14.91 -2.88
N LEU A 258 0.92 -14.63 -2.76
CA LEU A 258 -0.16 -15.61 -2.88
C LEU A 258 -1.01 -15.29 -4.12
N PRO A 259 -0.90 -16.07 -5.21
CA PRO A 259 -1.70 -15.85 -6.42
C PRO A 259 -3.19 -16.09 -6.18
N GLY A 260 -4.06 -15.20 -6.68
CA GLY A 260 -5.49 -15.21 -6.43
C GLY A 260 -6.23 -16.45 -6.95
N LYS A 261 -5.71 -17.11 -7.99
CA LYS A 261 -6.33 -18.32 -8.56
C LYS A 261 -6.58 -19.45 -7.55
N ASN A 262 -5.84 -19.46 -6.45
CA ASN A 262 -5.93 -20.48 -5.40
C ASN A 262 -6.56 -19.94 -4.11
N MET A 263 -7.21 -18.77 -4.18
CA MET A 263 -7.74 -18.06 -3.03
C MET A 263 -9.23 -17.73 -3.24
N PRO A 264 -9.99 -17.51 -2.16
CA PRO A 264 -11.35 -16.96 -2.27
C PRO A 264 -11.36 -15.63 -3.03
N ASP A 265 -12.45 -15.36 -3.78
CA ASP A 265 -12.62 -14.13 -4.57
C ASP A 265 -12.45 -12.84 -3.77
N LEU A 266 -12.65 -12.90 -2.46
CA LEU A 266 -12.40 -11.80 -1.51
C LEU A 266 -11.02 -11.16 -1.66
N TYR A 267 -10.01 -11.94 -2.07
CA TYR A 267 -8.62 -11.51 -2.23
C TYR A 267 -8.27 -11.09 -3.66
N GLY A 268 -9.22 -11.19 -4.58
CA GLY A 268 -9.08 -10.78 -5.98
C GLY A 268 -7.92 -11.47 -6.68
N SER A 269 -7.08 -10.69 -7.36
CA SER A 269 -5.94 -11.20 -8.13
C SER A 269 -4.82 -11.80 -7.27
N GLY A 270 -4.85 -11.62 -5.95
CA GLY A 270 -3.89 -12.21 -5.02
C GLY A 270 -3.52 -11.32 -3.84
N ALA A 271 -2.51 -11.78 -3.09
CA ALA A 271 -2.08 -11.11 -1.87
C ALA A 271 -0.57 -11.15 -1.65
N LEU A 272 -0.09 -10.15 -0.91
CA LEU A 272 1.24 -10.07 -0.32
C LEU A 272 1.07 -10.12 1.20
N THR A 273 1.57 -11.17 1.84
CA THR A 273 1.44 -11.31 3.29
C THR A 273 2.37 -10.34 4.03
N LEU A 274 1.94 -9.86 5.20
CA LEU A 274 2.77 -9.08 6.11
C LEU A 274 3.10 -9.88 7.36
N ASN A 275 4.25 -9.59 7.98
CA ASN A 275 4.69 -10.23 9.21
C ASN A 275 4.02 -9.63 10.47
N TYR A 276 2.70 -9.46 10.44
CA TYR A 276 1.92 -9.07 11.60
C TYR A 276 1.46 -10.32 12.39
N PRO A 277 1.53 -10.36 13.73
CA PRO A 277 2.24 -9.43 14.59
C PRO A 277 3.77 -9.57 14.43
N ASN A 278 4.49 -8.43 14.43
CA ASN A 278 5.94 -8.43 14.47
C ASN A 278 6.46 -8.54 15.92
N ALA A 279 7.78 -8.51 16.11
CA ALA A 279 8.36 -8.66 17.45
C ALA A 279 7.94 -7.54 18.43
N LEU A 280 7.79 -6.31 17.96
CA LEU A 280 7.30 -5.18 18.77
C LEU A 280 5.82 -5.34 19.12
N ASP A 281 5.02 -5.77 18.16
CA ASP A 281 3.60 -6.04 18.38
C ASP A 281 3.40 -7.14 19.42
N ALA A 282 4.20 -8.22 19.33
CA ALA A 282 4.17 -9.33 20.29
C ALA A 282 4.60 -8.87 21.69
N LEU A 283 5.66 -8.05 21.81
CA LEU A 283 6.09 -7.46 23.08
C LEU A 283 5.00 -6.61 23.72
N ARG A 284 4.17 -5.96 22.90
CA ARG A 284 3.04 -5.14 23.34
C ARG A 284 1.74 -5.92 23.53
N GLY A 285 1.80 -7.25 23.46
CA GLY A 285 0.64 -8.12 23.65
C GLY A 285 -0.41 -8.04 22.55
N LYS A 286 -0.07 -7.51 21.37
CA LYS A 286 -1.00 -7.49 20.24
C LYS A 286 -1.20 -8.90 19.69
N THR A 287 -2.42 -9.22 19.28
CA THR A 287 -2.83 -10.55 18.85
C THR A 287 -3.47 -10.54 17.45
N GLY A 288 -3.75 -11.73 16.93
CA GLY A 288 -4.29 -11.95 15.60
C GLY A 288 -3.21 -12.23 14.56
N SER A 289 -3.61 -12.38 13.31
CA SER A 289 -2.73 -12.69 12.19
C SER A 289 -3.43 -12.35 10.87
N GLY A 290 -2.82 -12.66 9.72
CA GLY A 290 -3.50 -12.58 8.43
C GLY A 290 -3.71 -11.15 7.93
N ILE A 291 -2.85 -10.22 8.30
CA ILE A 291 -2.84 -8.86 7.71
C ILE A 291 -2.03 -8.90 6.42
N TRP A 292 -2.70 -8.58 5.30
CA TRP A 292 -2.14 -8.66 3.96
C TRP A 292 -2.40 -7.37 3.18
N LEU A 293 -1.60 -7.16 2.13
CA LEU A 293 -1.95 -6.29 1.01
C LEU A 293 -2.61 -7.19 -0.03
N HIS A 294 -3.85 -6.92 -0.48
CA HIS A 294 -4.53 -7.80 -1.44
C HIS A 294 -5.47 -7.04 -2.37
N GLY A 295 -5.94 -7.72 -3.42
CA GLY A 295 -6.87 -7.18 -4.38
C GLY A 295 -8.31 -7.14 -3.89
N THR A 296 -9.21 -6.73 -4.79
CA THR A 296 -10.67 -6.68 -4.58
C THR A 296 -11.35 -7.87 -5.27
N PRO A 297 -12.53 -8.30 -4.83
CA PRO A 297 -13.35 -9.23 -5.61
C PRO A 297 -13.45 -8.81 -7.07
N GLN A 298 -13.52 -9.77 -8.00
CA GLN A 298 -13.51 -9.49 -9.45
C GLN A 298 -14.61 -8.54 -9.90
N ALA A 299 -15.77 -8.58 -9.23
CA ALA A 299 -16.89 -7.70 -9.52
C ALA A 299 -16.70 -6.24 -9.06
N GLN A 300 -15.63 -5.94 -8.30
CA GLN A 300 -15.38 -4.63 -7.71
C GLN A 300 -14.00 -4.12 -8.11
N PHE A 301 -13.90 -2.85 -8.49
CA PHE A 301 -12.60 -2.21 -8.71
C PHE A 301 -11.96 -1.74 -7.41
N SER A 302 -12.74 -1.18 -6.50
CA SER A 302 -12.30 -0.66 -5.21
C SER A 302 -13.34 -0.91 -4.13
N ARG A 303 -12.93 -0.76 -2.87
CA ARG A 303 -13.80 -0.76 -1.69
C ARG A 303 -13.88 0.64 -1.10
N ALA A 304 -14.91 0.88 -0.30
CA ALA A 304 -15.00 2.09 0.54
C ALA A 304 -13.72 2.25 1.41
N PRO A 305 -13.38 3.46 1.85
CA PRO A 305 -12.13 3.72 2.57
C PRO A 305 -11.93 2.87 3.83
N LEU A 306 -13.03 2.56 4.55
CA LEU A 306 -13.06 1.77 5.78
C LEU A 306 -13.95 0.54 5.57
N ALA A 307 -13.46 -0.49 4.87
CA ALA A 307 -14.31 -1.62 4.46
C ALA A 307 -13.60 -2.99 4.53
N THR A 308 -12.54 -3.12 5.34
CA THR A 308 -11.82 -4.39 5.49
C THR A 308 -11.85 -4.90 6.93
N ASP A 309 -11.49 -6.16 7.14
CA ASP A 309 -11.32 -6.73 8.47
C ASP A 309 -9.89 -6.52 9.03
N GLY A 310 -9.16 -5.53 8.49
CA GLY A 310 -7.83 -5.12 8.94
C GLY A 310 -6.74 -5.19 7.88
N CYS A 311 -6.99 -5.82 6.74
CA CYS A 311 -6.07 -5.82 5.59
C CYS A 311 -6.03 -4.44 4.90
N VAL A 312 -5.01 -4.22 4.09
CA VAL A 312 -4.90 -3.09 3.18
C VAL A 312 -5.28 -3.57 1.78
N VAL A 313 -6.39 -3.07 1.24
CA VAL A 313 -6.97 -3.54 -0.03
C VAL A 313 -6.71 -2.52 -1.12
N LEU A 314 -6.18 -3.01 -2.26
CA LEU A 314 -5.89 -2.26 -3.48
C LEU A 314 -6.79 -2.74 -4.63
N ALA A 315 -6.85 -1.99 -5.70
CA ALA A 315 -7.42 -2.50 -6.93
C ALA A 315 -6.57 -3.66 -7.50
N ASN A 316 -7.22 -4.59 -8.23
CA ASN A 316 -6.56 -5.77 -8.77
C ASN A 316 -5.35 -5.44 -9.67
N PRO A 317 -5.40 -4.46 -10.60
CA PRO A 317 -4.25 -4.13 -11.43
C PRO A 317 -3.01 -3.70 -10.62
N GLU A 318 -3.21 -2.97 -9.51
CA GLU A 318 -2.12 -2.49 -8.66
C GLU A 318 -1.48 -3.63 -7.89
N ILE A 319 -2.25 -4.50 -7.25
CA ILE A 319 -1.68 -5.64 -6.52
C ILE A 319 -0.98 -6.61 -7.48
N GLU A 320 -1.50 -6.84 -8.70
CA GLU A 320 -0.84 -7.64 -9.71
C GLU A 320 0.52 -7.05 -10.12
N ARG A 321 0.57 -5.72 -10.35
CA ARG A 321 1.82 -5.03 -10.65
C ARG A 321 2.85 -5.27 -9.55
N MET A 322 2.43 -5.15 -8.28
CA MET A 322 3.27 -5.38 -7.12
C MET A 322 3.80 -6.81 -7.06
N MET A 323 2.92 -7.81 -7.26
CA MET A 323 3.27 -9.22 -7.18
C MET A 323 4.24 -9.68 -8.27
N ARG A 324 4.27 -9.00 -9.43
CA ARG A 324 5.18 -9.34 -10.55
C ARG A 324 6.61 -8.83 -10.37
N LEU A 325 6.86 -7.96 -9.38
CA LEU A 325 8.19 -7.37 -9.21
C LEU A 325 9.18 -8.36 -8.61
N PRO A 326 10.35 -8.51 -9.23
CA PRO A 326 11.41 -9.33 -8.66
C PRO A 326 11.93 -8.71 -7.37
N GLY A 327 12.18 -9.53 -6.36
CA GLY A 327 12.72 -9.05 -5.07
C GLY A 327 11.70 -8.37 -4.16
N ILE A 328 10.39 -8.55 -4.41
CA ILE A 328 9.32 -7.98 -3.57
C ILE A 328 9.33 -8.52 -2.13
N LYS A 329 9.72 -9.80 -1.94
CA LYS A 329 9.83 -10.42 -0.61
C LYS A 329 10.84 -9.66 0.25
N GLY A 330 10.47 -9.36 1.48
CA GLY A 330 11.29 -8.60 2.43
C GLY A 330 11.21 -7.09 2.24
N THR A 331 10.39 -6.58 1.30
CA THR A 331 10.14 -5.15 1.15
C THR A 331 9.52 -4.58 2.43
N PRO A 332 10.08 -3.49 2.99
CA PRO A 332 9.47 -2.82 4.12
C PRO A 332 8.17 -2.14 3.75
N VAL A 333 7.18 -2.26 4.65
CA VAL A 333 5.86 -1.64 4.57
C VAL A 333 5.62 -0.85 5.85
N VAL A 334 5.65 0.45 5.76
CA VAL A 334 5.29 1.35 6.86
C VAL A 334 3.79 1.61 6.76
N ILE A 335 3.02 1.30 7.81
CA ILE A 335 1.60 1.64 7.90
C ILE A 335 1.44 2.63 9.04
N THR A 336 1.05 3.86 8.73
CA THR A 336 0.89 4.94 9.70
C THR A 336 -0.44 5.66 9.51
N ASP A 337 -0.91 6.32 10.55
CA ASP A 337 -2.09 7.19 10.46
C ASP A 337 -1.82 8.33 9.49
N ARG A 338 -0.66 9.00 9.62
CA ARG A 338 -0.24 10.09 8.75
C ARG A 338 1.26 10.02 8.48
N LEU A 339 1.63 10.10 7.21
CA LEU A 339 3.04 10.15 6.80
C LEU A 339 3.63 11.54 7.03
N GLU A 340 4.78 11.56 7.66
CA GLU A 340 5.64 12.74 7.73
C GLU A 340 6.62 12.72 6.56
N TRP A 341 6.55 13.76 5.72
CA TRP A 341 7.38 13.92 4.54
C TRP A 341 8.48 14.92 4.80
N VAL A 342 9.72 14.52 4.55
CA VAL A 342 10.90 15.33 4.82
C VAL A 342 11.86 15.36 3.63
N PRO A 343 12.66 16.42 3.46
CA PRO A 343 13.80 16.39 2.54
C PRO A 343 14.75 15.26 2.93
N SER A 344 15.26 14.53 1.93
CA SER A 344 16.12 13.36 2.16
C SER A 344 17.36 13.67 3.03
N GLY A 345 17.89 14.88 2.97
CA GLY A 345 19.00 15.32 3.83
C GLY A 345 18.68 15.33 5.33
N GLN A 346 17.41 15.54 5.69
CA GLN A 346 16.97 15.55 7.10
C GLN A 346 17.03 14.15 7.73
N LEU A 347 16.94 13.08 6.93
CA LEU A 347 17.10 11.70 7.39
C LEU A 347 18.50 11.45 7.99
N VAL A 348 19.53 12.14 7.50
CA VAL A 348 20.91 12.00 8.01
C VAL A 348 20.98 12.43 9.46
N GLN A 349 20.41 13.60 9.78
CA GLN A 349 20.40 14.13 11.14
C GLN A 349 19.54 13.26 12.07
N ALA A 350 18.35 12.84 11.60
CA ALA A 350 17.41 12.06 12.39
C ALA A 350 17.97 10.69 12.84
N ARG A 351 18.85 10.07 12.05
CA ARG A 351 19.43 8.74 12.36
C ARG A 351 20.79 8.79 13.05
N GLU A 352 21.45 9.95 13.10
CA GLU A 352 22.84 10.06 13.57
C GLU A 352 23.04 9.54 15.01
N GLY A 353 22.15 9.91 15.91
CA GLY A 353 22.21 9.46 17.31
C GLY A 353 22.10 7.93 17.43
N PHE A 354 21.20 7.31 16.65
CA PHE A 354 21.07 5.87 16.61
C PHE A 354 22.32 5.19 16.03
N LEU A 355 22.85 5.70 14.91
CA LEU A 355 24.01 5.11 14.26
C LEU A 355 25.26 5.10 15.18
N LYS A 356 25.46 6.12 16.00
CA LYS A 356 26.53 6.12 17.03
C LYS A 356 26.38 4.94 18.00
N THR A 357 25.17 4.68 18.46
CA THR A 357 24.88 3.52 19.33
C THR A 357 25.07 2.20 18.60
N PHE A 358 24.60 2.11 17.36
CA PHE A 358 24.76 0.92 16.52
C PHE A 358 26.24 0.59 16.28
N ASP A 359 27.07 1.59 15.96
CA ASP A 359 28.52 1.42 15.76
C ASP A 359 29.22 0.94 17.04
N ALA A 360 28.82 1.49 18.21
CA ALA A 360 29.33 1.02 19.50
C ALA A 360 28.98 -0.44 19.75
N TRP A 361 27.69 -0.82 19.51
CA TRP A 361 27.25 -2.22 19.59
C TRP A 361 28.06 -3.13 18.65
N ALA A 362 28.24 -2.72 17.39
CA ALA A 362 28.95 -3.52 16.39
C ALA A 362 30.42 -3.76 16.79
N LYS A 363 31.10 -2.76 17.34
CA LYS A 363 32.47 -2.87 17.89
C LYS A 363 32.52 -3.85 19.07
N VAL A 364 31.58 -3.74 20.00
CA VAL A 364 31.51 -4.65 21.18
C VAL A 364 31.16 -6.07 20.73
N LYS A 365 30.27 -6.24 19.76
CA LYS A 365 29.95 -7.55 19.18
C LYS A 365 31.20 -8.22 18.56
N GLN A 366 32.08 -7.44 17.92
CA GLN A 366 33.35 -7.96 17.36
C GLN A 366 34.38 -8.28 18.43
N SER A 367 34.52 -7.46 19.48
CA SER A 367 35.47 -7.70 20.58
C SER A 367 35.09 -8.91 21.42
N GLN A 368 33.86 -9.40 21.26
CA GLN A 368 33.32 -10.54 22.02
C GLN A 368 33.28 -10.32 23.54
N ASP A 369 33.28 -9.08 23.97
CA ASP A 369 33.02 -8.73 25.36
C ASP A 369 31.52 -8.93 25.67
N SER A 370 31.19 -10.08 26.22
CA SER A 370 29.80 -10.43 26.52
C SER A 370 29.21 -9.54 27.62
N SER A 371 30.02 -9.04 28.54
CA SER A 371 29.57 -8.12 29.59
C SER A 371 29.17 -6.76 29.01
N ALA A 372 30.06 -6.16 28.21
CA ALA A 372 29.77 -4.91 27.52
C ALA A 372 28.60 -5.07 26.52
N LEU A 373 28.53 -6.22 25.81
CA LEU A 373 27.47 -6.50 24.87
C LEU A 373 26.07 -6.52 25.54
N ARG A 374 25.98 -7.06 26.75
CA ARG A 374 24.73 -7.15 27.50
C ARG A 374 24.09 -5.78 27.74
N SER A 375 24.90 -4.74 27.86
CA SER A 375 24.40 -3.37 28.07
C SER A 375 23.53 -2.84 26.93
N PHE A 376 23.63 -3.40 25.73
CA PHE A 376 22.81 -3.03 24.58
C PHE A 376 21.45 -3.72 24.52
N TYR A 377 21.22 -4.75 25.34
CA TYR A 377 19.97 -5.49 25.33
C TYR A 377 19.04 -5.03 26.45
N SER A 378 17.75 -4.90 26.11
CA SER A 378 16.71 -4.58 27.10
C SER A 378 16.41 -5.77 28.01
N PRO A 379 16.11 -5.53 29.30
CA PRO A 379 15.50 -6.57 30.14
C PRO A 379 14.17 -7.11 29.58
N ARG A 380 13.49 -6.32 28.75
CA ARG A 380 12.24 -6.72 28.06
C ARG A 380 12.48 -7.54 26.78
N PHE A 381 13.74 -7.88 26.47
CA PHE A 381 14.06 -8.69 25.29
C PHE A 381 13.25 -9.99 25.29
N GLN A 382 12.60 -10.26 24.17
CA GLN A 382 11.89 -11.51 23.95
C GLN A 382 12.12 -12.02 22.53
N ARG A 383 12.29 -13.35 22.45
CA ARG A 383 12.30 -14.07 21.19
C ARG A 383 11.74 -15.48 21.39
N ASP A 384 10.79 -15.87 20.56
CA ASP A 384 10.14 -17.19 20.61
C ASP A 384 9.62 -17.53 22.03
N GLY A 385 9.05 -16.55 22.73
CA GLY A 385 8.54 -16.67 24.09
C GLY A 385 9.59 -16.79 25.19
N LYS A 386 10.88 -16.64 24.86
CA LYS A 386 12.02 -16.75 25.80
C LYS A 386 12.57 -15.37 26.15
N SER A 387 13.02 -15.21 27.39
CA SER A 387 13.67 -13.99 27.91
C SER A 387 15.11 -13.85 27.43
N LEU A 388 15.73 -12.68 27.74
CA LEU A 388 17.14 -12.45 27.46
C LEU A 388 18.06 -13.48 28.11
N GLU A 389 17.80 -13.87 29.36
CA GLU A 389 18.59 -14.86 30.11
C GLU A 389 18.62 -16.21 29.40
N GLN A 390 17.48 -16.60 28.87
CA GLN A 390 17.33 -17.88 28.16
C GLN A 390 17.98 -17.85 26.76
N TRP A 391 18.02 -16.67 26.11
CA TRP A 391 18.65 -16.51 24.80
C TRP A 391 20.11 -16.10 24.88
N TRP A 392 20.59 -15.59 26.02
CA TRP A 392 21.94 -15.03 26.17
C TRP A 392 23.06 -15.99 25.73
N PRO A 393 23.05 -17.28 26.11
CA PRO A 393 24.06 -18.24 25.66
C PRO A 393 24.15 -18.31 24.12
N GLN A 394 23.00 -18.30 23.43
CA GLN A 394 22.92 -18.40 21.97
C GLN A 394 23.35 -17.08 21.28
N LEU A 395 23.03 -15.93 21.89
CA LEU A 395 23.44 -14.61 21.38
C LEU A 395 24.97 -14.40 21.48
N THR A 396 25.61 -15.07 22.43
CA THR A 396 27.05 -14.99 22.69
C THR A 396 27.83 -16.20 22.18
N GLU A 397 27.16 -17.28 21.76
CA GLU A 397 27.79 -18.49 21.24
C GLU A 397 28.63 -18.18 19.99
N ARG A 398 29.87 -18.69 20.01
CA ARG A 398 30.76 -18.60 18.83
C ARG A 398 30.44 -19.69 17.85
N PRO A 399 30.19 -19.38 16.58
CA PRO A 399 30.23 -20.40 15.56
C PRO A 399 31.63 -21.03 15.51
N ARG A 400 31.76 -22.31 15.79
CA ARG A 400 33.04 -23.03 15.86
C ARG A 400 33.91 -22.96 14.61
N LYS A 401 33.43 -22.42 13.49
CA LYS A 401 34.12 -22.33 12.19
C LYS A 401 34.05 -20.96 11.52
N SER A 402 33.73 -19.89 12.25
CA SER A 402 33.65 -18.56 11.64
C SER A 402 34.98 -17.83 11.75
N ARG A 403 35.62 -17.60 10.59
CA ARG A 403 36.54 -16.48 10.37
C ARG A 403 35.90 -15.22 10.98
N ALA A 404 36.70 -14.31 11.51
CA ALA A 404 36.23 -13.08 12.15
C ALA A 404 34.95 -12.57 11.47
N MET A 405 33.85 -12.49 12.24
CA MET A 405 32.60 -11.93 11.75
C MET A 405 32.88 -10.50 11.30
N GLY A 406 32.68 -10.20 10.03
CA GLY A 406 32.74 -8.82 9.55
C GLY A 406 31.75 -7.95 10.28
N ILE A 407 31.93 -6.64 10.25
CA ILE A 407 30.95 -5.67 10.77
C ILE A 407 29.64 -5.89 10.00
N PRO A 408 28.51 -6.17 10.66
CA PRO A 408 27.25 -6.33 9.98
C PRO A 408 26.90 -5.09 9.15
N VAL A 409 26.49 -5.28 7.91
CA VAL A 409 26.08 -4.18 7.02
C VAL A 409 24.60 -3.94 7.17
N ILE A 410 24.21 -2.71 7.46
CA ILE A 410 22.82 -2.30 7.49
C ILE A 410 22.24 -2.36 6.06
N GLN A 411 21.23 -3.19 5.82
CA GLN A 411 20.47 -3.23 4.58
C GLN A 411 19.28 -2.26 4.61
N SER A 412 18.61 -2.17 5.75
CA SER A 412 17.57 -1.17 5.97
C SER A 412 17.57 -0.69 7.41
N LEU A 413 17.30 0.59 7.58
CA LEU A 413 17.05 1.26 8.86
C LEU A 413 15.75 2.01 8.74
N LEU A 414 14.79 1.66 9.59
CA LEU A 414 13.44 2.20 9.59
C LEU A 414 13.11 2.72 10.97
N SER A 415 12.49 3.88 11.06
CA SER A 415 12.06 4.46 12.33
C SER A 415 10.56 4.33 12.52
N TRP A 416 10.16 4.09 13.75
CA TRP A 416 8.78 4.13 14.18
C TRP A 416 8.65 4.92 15.46
N ARG A 417 7.63 5.75 15.52
CA ARG A 417 7.31 6.51 16.74
C ARG A 417 5.80 6.42 16.99
N ASP A 418 5.47 5.95 18.16
CA ASP A 418 4.16 6.05 18.79
C ASP A 418 4.36 6.47 20.25
N ASP A 419 3.96 5.67 21.23
CA ASP A 419 4.29 5.91 22.65
C ASP A 419 5.81 5.80 22.92
N ASP A 420 6.54 5.08 22.06
CA ASP A 420 7.98 4.82 22.16
C ASP A 420 8.69 5.17 20.83
N GLU A 421 9.98 5.48 20.88
CA GLU A 421 10.85 5.54 19.71
C GLU A 421 11.45 4.17 19.42
N THR A 422 11.27 3.68 18.20
CA THR A 422 11.78 2.35 17.78
C THR A 422 12.59 2.49 16.50
N MET A 423 13.70 1.76 16.41
CA MET A 423 14.45 1.53 15.17
C MET A 423 14.38 0.05 14.79
N VAL A 424 14.03 -0.22 13.54
CA VAL A 424 14.03 -1.56 12.96
C VAL A 424 15.17 -1.67 11.97
N VAL A 425 16.13 -2.53 12.27
CA VAL A 425 17.35 -2.69 11.48
C VAL A 425 17.37 -4.06 10.83
N THR A 426 17.60 -4.09 9.52
CA THR A 426 17.91 -5.34 8.81
C THR A 426 19.40 -5.34 8.48
N LEU A 427 20.08 -6.39 8.91
CA LEU A 427 21.51 -6.59 8.78
C LEU A 427 21.81 -7.74 7.82
N ALA A 428 22.91 -7.62 7.07
CA ALA A 428 23.49 -8.70 6.31
C ALA A 428 24.91 -9.03 6.83
N ASP A 429 25.28 -10.30 6.75
CA ASP A 429 26.64 -10.73 7.04
C ASP A 429 27.53 -10.50 5.81
N PRO A 430 28.50 -9.57 5.84
CA PRO A 430 29.33 -9.28 4.71
C PRO A 430 30.24 -10.47 4.31
N GLY A 431 30.58 -11.33 5.27
CA GLY A 431 31.39 -12.54 5.02
C GLY A 431 30.67 -13.60 4.17
N LYS A 432 29.36 -13.48 4.01
CA LYS A 432 28.51 -14.41 3.26
C LYS A 432 27.91 -13.80 2.00
N SER A 433 28.43 -12.66 1.54
CA SER A 433 27.95 -11.96 0.34
C SER A 433 28.05 -12.79 -0.96
N HIS A 434 28.84 -13.85 -0.97
CA HIS A 434 29.01 -14.81 -2.08
C HIS A 434 27.89 -15.87 -2.14
N LEU A 435 27.06 -15.99 -1.10
CA LEU A 435 25.95 -16.94 -1.09
C LEU A 435 24.80 -16.42 -1.95
N LYS A 436 24.08 -17.33 -2.61
CA LYS A 436 22.89 -17.02 -3.41
C LYS A 436 21.81 -16.34 -2.54
N GLU A 437 21.70 -16.75 -1.28
CA GLU A 437 20.87 -16.08 -0.27
C GLU A 437 21.77 -15.68 0.89
N VAL A 438 22.00 -14.38 1.04
CA VAL A 438 22.78 -13.83 2.17
C VAL A 438 21.93 -13.92 3.43
N PRO A 439 22.39 -14.60 4.48
CA PRO A 439 21.68 -14.62 5.75
C PRO A 439 21.47 -13.20 6.28
N ARG A 440 20.25 -12.93 6.65
CA ARG A 440 19.85 -11.62 7.17
C ARG A 440 19.40 -11.76 8.60
N LEU A 441 19.68 -10.74 9.40
CA LEU A 441 19.26 -10.60 10.79
C LEU A 441 18.39 -9.37 10.93
N ARG A 442 17.35 -9.45 11.73
CA ARG A 442 16.55 -8.28 12.09
C ARG A 442 16.65 -7.99 13.56
N GLN A 443 16.85 -6.73 13.86
CA GLN A 443 16.85 -6.20 15.22
C GLN A 443 15.75 -5.15 15.36
N TYR A 444 15.07 -5.17 16.52
CA TYR A 444 14.20 -4.10 16.98
C TYR A 444 14.88 -3.44 18.18
N TRP A 445 15.14 -2.16 18.05
CA TRP A 445 15.74 -1.33 19.08
C TRP A 445 14.69 -0.37 19.61
N LEU A 446 14.55 -0.30 20.91
CA LEU A 446 13.65 0.60 21.61
C LEU A 446 14.46 1.63 22.37
N LYS A 447 14.04 2.89 22.36
CA LYS A 447 14.66 3.93 23.16
C LYS A 447 14.11 3.90 24.57
N GLU A 448 14.89 3.43 25.52
CA GLU A 448 14.56 3.32 26.93
C GLU A 448 15.42 4.31 27.72
N GLN A 449 14.81 5.26 28.45
CA GLN A 449 15.54 6.26 29.25
C GLN A 449 16.69 6.93 28.48
N ASP A 450 16.41 7.39 27.26
CA ASP A 450 17.37 7.98 26.30
C ASP A 450 18.47 7.06 25.76
N ALA A 451 18.47 5.78 26.08
CA ALA A 451 19.39 4.79 25.55
C ALA A 451 18.69 3.81 24.60
N TRP A 452 19.30 3.51 23.45
CA TRP A 452 18.80 2.49 22.55
C TRP A 452 19.12 1.08 23.06
N LYS A 453 18.10 0.21 23.17
CA LYS A 453 18.20 -1.15 23.64
C LYS A 453 17.55 -2.13 22.67
N ILE A 454 18.19 -3.27 22.42
CA ILE A 454 17.67 -4.35 21.60
C ILE A 454 16.58 -5.10 22.38
N ILE A 455 15.36 -5.12 21.84
CA ILE A 455 14.22 -5.86 22.38
C ILE A 455 13.98 -7.17 21.64
N PHE A 456 14.55 -7.31 20.45
CA PHE A 456 14.49 -8.53 19.64
C PHE A 456 15.68 -8.59 18.68
N GLU A 457 16.21 -9.77 18.48
CA GLU A 457 17.19 -10.09 17.44
C GLU A 457 16.90 -11.49 16.89
N GLY A 458 16.71 -11.63 15.58
CA GLY A 458 16.39 -12.91 14.97
C GLY A 458 16.68 -12.98 13.48
N PRO A 459 16.89 -14.19 12.90
CA PRO A 459 17.06 -14.40 11.47
C PRO A 459 15.79 -14.07 10.68
N LEU A 460 15.96 -13.84 9.36
CA LEU A 460 14.88 -13.61 8.37
C LEU A 460 14.75 -14.79 7.44
#